data_31b7e40002f7e8f13bcaccd681a3a102
#
_entry.id   31b7e40002f7e8f13bcaccd681a3a102
#
_cell.length_a   1.000
_cell.length_b   1.000
_cell.length_c   1.000
_cell.angle_alpha   90.00
_cell.angle_beta   90.00
_cell.angle_gamma   90.00
#
_symmetry.space_group_name_H-M   'P 1'
#
loop_
_entity.id
_entity.type
_entity.pdbx_description
1 polymer ?
#
loop_
_entity_poly.entity_id
_entity_poly.type
_entity_poly.pdbx_seq_one_letter_code
_entity_poly.pdbx_strand_id
1 'polypeptide(L)' 'LAIAEPITLDQMKLIYYPMTTGRNETGHWMCDMIPAWQFRFIEDEIEQYVYINALDGREIAG' A
#
# COMPACT_ATOMS: atom_id res chain seq x y z
N LEU A 1 -5.11 -11.37 -2.33
CA LEU A 1 -4.28 -11.35 -3.54
C LEU A 1 -4.16 -12.76 -4.12
N ALA A 2 -4.69 -12.95 -5.32
CA ALA A 2 -4.58 -14.22 -6.03
C ALA A 2 -3.38 -14.18 -6.97
N ILE A 3 -2.47 -15.11 -6.79
CA ILE A 3 -1.26 -15.22 -7.61
C ILE A 3 -1.39 -16.50 -8.43
N ALA A 4 -1.59 -16.36 -9.75
CA ALA A 4 -1.77 -17.50 -10.65
C ALA A 4 -0.45 -18.09 -11.14
N GLU A 5 0.62 -17.32 -11.10
CA GLU A 5 1.93 -17.72 -11.58
C GLU A 5 3.00 -17.38 -10.54
N PRO A 6 4.16 -18.06 -10.57
CA PRO A 6 5.25 -17.70 -9.69
C PRO A 6 5.67 -16.25 -9.89
N ILE A 7 5.70 -15.50 -8.79
CA ILE A 7 6.14 -14.12 -8.80
C ILE A 7 7.36 -14.01 -7.90
N THR A 8 8.38 -13.35 -8.41
CA THR A 8 9.55 -13.06 -7.59
C THR A 8 9.26 -11.84 -6.73
N LEU A 9 9.20 -12.05 -5.42
CA LEU A 9 9.07 -10.95 -4.47
C LEU A 9 10.43 -10.30 -4.32
N ASP A 10 10.56 -9.11 -4.88
CA ASP A 10 11.83 -8.42 -4.98
C ASP A 10 12.16 -7.64 -3.71
N GLN A 11 11.15 -7.02 -3.10
CA GLN A 11 11.38 -6.17 -1.95
C GLN A 11 10.14 -6.04 -1.09
N MET A 12 10.36 -6.08 0.22
CA MET A 12 9.34 -5.79 1.22
C MET A 12 9.90 -4.78 2.21
N LYS A 13 9.14 -3.74 2.51
CA LYS A 13 9.55 -2.77 3.53
C LYS A 13 8.36 -2.16 4.25
N LEU A 14 8.60 -1.70 5.47
CA LEU A 14 7.61 -0.98 6.25
C LEU A 14 7.70 0.50 5.92
N ILE A 15 6.57 1.08 5.56
CA ILE A 15 6.46 2.51 5.25
C ILE A 15 5.29 3.12 6.00
N TYR A 16 5.21 4.44 5.99
CA TYR A 16 4.01 5.14 6.40
C TYR A 16 3.23 5.55 5.16
N TYR A 17 1.99 5.04 5.08
CA TYR A 17 1.12 5.29 3.94
C TYR A 17 0.11 6.38 4.29
N PRO A 18 -0.03 7.44 3.46
CA PRO A 18 -0.98 8.51 3.73
C PRO A 18 -2.40 8.07 3.41
N MET A 19 -3.28 8.10 4.40
CA MET A 19 -4.70 7.81 4.24
C MET A 19 -5.48 9.09 4.37
N THR A 20 -6.20 9.46 3.33
CA THR A 20 -7.06 10.65 3.37
C THR A 20 -8.26 10.38 4.26
N THR A 21 -8.43 11.21 5.29
CA THR A 21 -9.51 11.06 6.26
C THR A 21 -10.67 12.01 6.02
N GLY A 22 -10.49 13.00 5.16
CA GLY A 22 -11.52 13.97 4.84
C GLY A 22 -10.96 15.37 4.73
N ARG A 23 -11.83 16.37 4.88
CA ARG A 23 -11.44 17.78 4.88
C ARG A 23 -11.67 18.38 6.26
N ASN A 24 -10.79 19.31 6.64
CA ASN A 24 -11.00 20.09 7.84
C ASN A 24 -12.00 21.26 7.57
N GLU A 25 -12.24 22.07 8.60
CA GLU A 25 -13.19 23.20 8.51
C GLU A 25 -12.82 24.24 7.47
N THR A 26 -11.53 24.34 7.13
CA THR A 26 -11.04 25.28 6.12
C THR A 26 -11.01 24.68 4.72
N GLY A 27 -11.46 23.45 4.56
CA GLY A 27 -11.53 22.76 3.25
C GLY A 27 -10.24 22.10 2.82
N HIS A 28 -9.23 22.05 3.67
CA HIS A 28 -7.98 21.33 3.36
C HIS A 28 -8.14 19.83 3.59
N TRP A 29 -7.52 19.05 2.71
CA TRP A 29 -7.48 17.61 2.88
C TRP A 29 -6.62 17.23 4.08
N MET A 30 -7.12 16.29 4.86
CA MET A 30 -6.42 15.73 6.00
C MET A 30 -6.00 14.30 5.70
N CYS A 31 -4.80 13.95 6.15
CA CYS A 31 -4.27 12.59 6.00
C CYS A 31 -3.76 12.08 7.33
N ASP A 32 -4.04 10.80 7.60
CA ASP A 32 -3.36 10.07 8.67
C ASP A 32 -2.26 9.22 8.05
N MET A 33 -1.10 9.20 8.67
CA MET A 33 -0.01 8.33 8.25
C MET A 33 -0.15 7.02 9.00
N ILE A 34 -0.39 5.93 8.26
CA ILE A 34 -0.52 4.60 8.85
C ILE A 34 0.66 3.72 8.48
N PRO A 35 1.11 2.84 9.39
CA PRO A 35 2.15 1.87 9.03
C PRO A 35 1.59 0.87 8.02
N ALA A 36 2.34 0.62 6.97
CA ALA A 36 1.94 -0.30 5.91
C ALA A 36 3.13 -1.06 5.39
N TRP A 37 2.92 -2.31 5.01
CA TRP A 37 3.91 -3.11 4.31
C TRP A 37 3.81 -2.83 2.83
N GLN A 38 4.91 -2.43 2.22
CA GLN A 38 5.01 -2.26 0.78
C GLN A 38 5.72 -3.48 0.20
N PHE A 39 5.05 -4.16 -0.71
CA PHE A 39 5.62 -5.27 -1.45
C PHE A 39 5.85 -4.84 -2.89
N ARG A 40 7.08 -4.93 -3.34
CA ARG A 40 7.43 -4.68 -4.73
C ARG A 40 7.66 -6.02 -5.41
N PHE A 41 7.04 -6.22 -6.56
CA PHE A 41 7.24 -7.42 -7.36
C PHE A 41 7.17 -7.09 -8.84
N ILE A 42 7.68 -8.02 -9.66
CA ILE A 42 7.69 -7.84 -11.10
C ILE A 42 6.88 -8.98 -11.69
N GLU A 43 5.87 -8.64 -12.50
CA GLU A 43 5.02 -9.57 -13.22
C GLU A 43 4.97 -9.16 -14.68
N ASP A 44 5.31 -10.06 -15.61
CA ASP A 44 5.38 -9.77 -17.04
C ASP A 44 6.22 -8.56 -17.38
N GLU A 45 7.37 -8.42 -16.71
CA GLU A 45 8.30 -7.30 -16.87
C GLU A 45 7.73 -5.95 -16.41
N ILE A 46 6.60 -5.97 -15.73
CA ILE A 46 5.97 -4.76 -15.17
C ILE A 46 6.18 -4.73 -13.66
N GLU A 47 6.73 -3.63 -13.17
CA GLU A 47 6.91 -3.39 -11.75
C GLU A 47 5.57 -3.04 -11.11
N GLN A 48 5.24 -3.74 -10.03
CA GLN A 48 3.99 -3.53 -9.31
C GLN A 48 4.24 -3.40 -7.82
N TYR A 49 3.34 -2.70 -7.15
CA TYR A 49 3.37 -2.50 -5.71
C TYR A 49 2.04 -2.89 -5.10
N VAL A 50 2.12 -3.55 -3.94
CA VAL A 50 0.96 -3.87 -3.12
C VAL A 50 1.23 -3.33 -1.72
N TYR A 51 0.23 -2.71 -1.12
CA TYR A 51 0.32 -2.14 0.22
C TYR A 51 -0.64 -2.84 1.14
N ILE A 52 -0.13 -3.31 2.27
CA ILE A 52 -0.90 -4.01 3.28
C ILE A 52 -0.86 -3.18 4.56
N ASN A 53 -2.03 -2.84 5.10
CA ASN A 53 -2.12 -2.13 6.38
C ASN A 53 -1.48 -3.01 7.47
N ALA A 54 -0.44 -2.50 8.13
CA ALA A 54 0.27 -3.26 9.15
C ALA A 54 -0.53 -3.39 10.46
N LEU A 55 -1.60 -2.63 10.64
CA LEU A 55 -2.42 -2.68 11.84
C LEU A 55 -3.49 -3.77 11.77
N ASP A 56 -4.07 -4.02 10.61
CA ASP A 56 -5.16 -4.98 10.46
C ASP A 56 -4.92 -6.06 9.40
N GLY A 57 -3.82 -5.97 8.65
CA GLY A 57 -3.47 -6.95 7.63
C GLY A 57 -4.28 -6.85 6.34
N ARG A 58 -5.05 -5.80 6.16
CA ARG A 58 -5.86 -5.63 4.95
C ARG A 58 -5.08 -4.93 3.85
N GLU A 59 -5.36 -5.31 2.60
CA GLU A 59 -4.80 -4.62 1.46
C GLU A 59 -5.35 -3.20 1.37
N ILE A 60 -4.45 -2.25 1.13
CA ILE A 60 -4.82 -0.86 0.92
C ILE A 60 -5.08 -0.68 -0.58
N ALA A 61 -6.32 -0.36 -0.92
CA ALA A 61 -6.68 -0.03 -2.29
C ALA A 61 -6.15 1.36 -2.62
N GLY A 62 -5.25 1.42 -3.55
CA GLY A 62 -4.61 2.66 -3.95
C GLY A 62 -5.14 3.19 -5.26
#